data_7711c523b9ab97e43a4be59d00b66dbf
#
_entry.id   7711c523b9ab97e43a4be59d00b66dbf
#
_cell.length_a   1.000
_cell.length_b   1.000
_cell.length_c   1.000
_cell.angle_alpha   90.00
_cell.angle_beta   90.00
_cell.angle_gamma   90.00
#
_symmetry.space_group_name_H-M   'P 1'
#
loop_
_entity.id
_entity.type
_entity.pdbx_description
1 polymer ?
#
loop_
_entity_poly.entity_id
_entity_poly.type
_entity_poly.pdbx_seq_one_letter_code
_entity_poly.pdbx_strand_id
1 'polypeptide(L)'
;MNLTDQQKIRIGSCAWSFKHWHGVFYPHDLPESHWLQFYAEYFPSVEVDSTFHAAPPETSVRRWAEATPASFRFTCKLPRQITHVCHLRDCAAELNSFLHAIEPLGQKLQVILVQLPPSLTPIEGKQALRKFLVQLPRDFRFAIEFRHAGWHRPQFIRLLEKYRVCWVWADTTPLNERNLAPFEFLPCTTDFLYLRLLGDYATKYDVDGSHVHRYEKLLWKREAALESWSLKIHRHFPDVRSVWAFAGNHFEGFAPETCQRLAQRLGFDLALPSQSQEAFSPDTRSQLNLGL
;
A
#
# COMPACT_ATOMS: atom_id res chain seq x y z
N MET A 1 -1.28 4.57 -22.67
CA MET A 1 -0.02 4.60 -21.90
C MET A 1 0.97 3.67 -22.59
N ASN A 2 2.22 4.07 -22.79
CA ASN A 2 3.22 3.21 -23.43
C ASN A 2 3.83 2.23 -22.42
N LEU A 3 4.61 1.22 -22.89
CA LEU A 3 5.23 0.19 -22.02
C LEU A 3 6.13 0.78 -20.93
N THR A 4 6.84 1.87 -21.24
CA THR A 4 7.73 2.57 -20.30
C THR A 4 6.91 3.25 -19.17
N ASP A 5 5.73 3.74 -19.48
CA ASP A 5 4.83 4.36 -18.50
C ASP A 5 4.21 3.34 -17.57
N GLN A 6 3.84 2.16 -18.07
CA GLN A 6 3.32 1.06 -17.26
C GLN A 6 4.34 0.62 -16.19
N GLN A 7 5.64 0.63 -16.51
CA GLN A 7 6.70 0.29 -15.56
C GLN A 7 6.83 1.29 -14.39
N LYS A 8 6.31 2.51 -14.56
CA LYS A 8 6.29 3.52 -13.49
C LYS A 8 5.11 3.36 -12.52
N ILE A 9 4.07 2.60 -12.91
CA ILE A 9 2.91 2.36 -12.06
C ILE A 9 3.03 0.99 -11.41
N ARG A 10 2.98 0.97 -10.09
CA ARG A 10 3.05 -0.22 -9.25
C ARG A 10 1.73 -0.37 -8.50
N ILE A 11 0.96 -1.38 -8.90
CA ILE A 11 -0.32 -1.69 -8.25
C ILE A 11 -0.15 -2.99 -7.46
N GLY A 12 -0.73 -3.03 -6.28
CA GLY A 12 -0.75 -4.20 -5.42
C GLY A 12 -1.80 -4.07 -4.31
N SER A 13 -1.83 -5.02 -3.41
CA SER A 13 -2.72 -5.01 -2.25
C SER A 13 -2.02 -4.58 -0.96
N CYS A 14 -2.82 -4.22 0.06
CA CYS A 14 -2.34 -3.87 1.40
C CYS A 14 -2.05 -5.11 2.27
N ALA A 15 -1.57 -6.16 1.74
CA ALA A 15 -1.00 -7.41 2.20
C ALA A 15 -1.26 -8.51 1.17
N TRP A 16 -0.58 -9.63 1.31
CA TRP A 16 -0.77 -10.82 0.48
C TRP A 16 -1.30 -12.01 1.27
N SER A 17 -1.20 -12.02 2.58
CA SER A 17 -1.53 -13.17 3.44
C SER A 17 -2.97 -13.09 3.94
N PHE A 18 -3.91 -13.48 3.08
CA PHE A 18 -5.33 -13.57 3.39
C PHE A 18 -5.84 -15.00 3.18
N LYS A 19 -6.27 -15.68 4.24
CA LYS A 19 -6.83 -17.04 4.16
C LYS A 19 -8.04 -17.12 3.23
N HIS A 20 -8.83 -16.06 3.13
CA HIS A 20 -9.99 -15.99 2.25
C HIS A 20 -9.65 -15.98 0.76
N TRP A 21 -8.38 -15.75 0.39
CA TRP A 21 -7.91 -15.84 -1.00
C TRP A 21 -7.57 -17.27 -1.43
N HIS A 22 -7.53 -18.19 -0.49
CA HIS A 22 -7.27 -19.60 -0.76
C HIS A 22 -8.43 -20.21 -1.54
N GLY A 23 -8.15 -20.84 -2.67
CA GLY A 23 -9.15 -21.38 -3.60
C GLY A 23 -9.74 -20.36 -4.58
N VAL A 24 -9.42 -19.06 -4.46
CA VAL A 24 -9.89 -18.03 -5.41
C VAL A 24 -8.75 -17.27 -6.08
N PHE A 25 -7.75 -16.83 -5.31
CA PHE A 25 -6.52 -16.26 -5.84
C PHE A 25 -5.36 -17.25 -5.70
N TYR A 26 -5.21 -17.89 -4.55
CA TYR A 26 -4.23 -18.95 -4.33
C TYR A 26 -4.83 -20.30 -4.68
N PRO A 27 -4.10 -21.19 -5.39
CA PRO A 27 -4.51 -22.58 -5.57
C PRO A 27 -4.81 -23.28 -4.25
N HIS A 28 -5.74 -24.23 -4.26
CA HIS A 28 -6.14 -24.99 -3.08
C HIS A 28 -5.03 -25.82 -2.44
N ASP A 29 -4.05 -26.24 -3.21
CA ASP A 29 -2.92 -27.04 -2.79
C ASP A 29 -1.67 -26.22 -2.44
N LEU A 30 -1.74 -24.87 -2.60
CA LEU A 30 -0.60 -23.99 -2.35
C LEU A 30 -0.43 -23.72 -0.85
N PRO A 31 0.69 -24.17 -0.21
CA PRO A 31 0.99 -23.85 1.18
C PRO A 31 1.13 -22.34 1.42
N GLU A 32 0.73 -21.87 2.60
CA GLU A 32 0.83 -20.46 2.99
C GLU A 32 2.26 -19.89 2.86
N SER A 33 3.29 -20.72 3.06
CA SER A 33 4.70 -20.35 2.91
C SER A 33 5.08 -19.92 1.48
N HIS A 34 4.29 -20.30 0.47
CA HIS A 34 4.51 -19.98 -0.94
C HIS A 34 3.58 -18.87 -1.47
N TRP A 35 2.68 -18.36 -0.64
CA TRP A 35 1.73 -17.33 -1.09
C TRP A 35 2.41 -16.07 -1.60
N LEU A 36 3.47 -15.60 -0.96
CA LEU A 36 4.18 -14.42 -1.42
C LEU A 36 4.86 -14.64 -2.78
N GLN A 37 5.46 -15.80 -2.98
CA GLN A 37 6.07 -16.18 -4.25
C GLN A 37 5.03 -16.19 -5.38
N PHE A 38 3.90 -16.86 -5.16
CA PHE A 38 2.78 -16.89 -6.09
C PHE A 38 2.19 -15.51 -6.34
N TYR A 39 1.98 -14.71 -5.28
CA TYR A 39 1.49 -13.34 -5.40
C TYR A 39 2.38 -12.49 -6.31
N ALA A 40 3.70 -12.64 -6.20
CA ALA A 40 4.67 -11.88 -6.97
C ALA A 40 4.72 -12.24 -8.46
N GLU A 41 4.06 -13.32 -8.89
CA GLU A 41 3.89 -13.67 -10.31
C GLU A 41 2.82 -12.76 -10.97
N TYR A 42 1.85 -12.28 -10.19
CA TYR A 42 0.71 -11.50 -10.69
C TYR A 42 0.82 -10.01 -10.38
N PHE A 43 1.42 -9.65 -9.26
CA PHE A 43 1.53 -8.28 -8.81
C PHE A 43 2.99 -7.81 -8.77
N PRO A 44 3.27 -6.59 -9.26
CA PRO A 44 4.63 -6.04 -9.24
C PRO A 44 5.05 -5.48 -7.87
N SER A 45 4.12 -5.36 -6.94
CA SER A 45 4.37 -4.76 -5.62
C SER A 45 3.33 -5.15 -4.58
N VAL A 46 3.70 -4.95 -3.31
CA VAL A 46 2.80 -5.14 -2.15
C VAL A 46 3.10 -4.10 -1.08
N GLU A 47 2.05 -3.66 -0.38
CA GLU A 47 2.19 -2.94 0.89
C GLU A 47 2.17 -3.95 2.03
N VAL A 48 3.16 -3.88 2.93
CA VAL A 48 3.28 -4.80 4.07
C VAL A 48 2.63 -4.16 5.29
N ASP A 49 1.32 -4.38 5.46
CA ASP A 49 0.56 -3.85 6.60
C ASP A 49 0.84 -4.60 7.92
N SER A 50 1.33 -5.84 7.85
CA SER A 50 1.66 -6.64 9.05
C SER A 50 2.75 -6.00 9.92
N THR A 51 3.65 -5.22 9.33
CA THR A 51 4.69 -4.45 10.03
C THR A 51 4.12 -3.36 10.94
N PHE A 52 2.85 -3.02 10.79
CA PHE A 52 2.14 -2.10 11.69
C PHE A 52 1.99 -2.65 13.13
N HIS A 53 1.82 -3.96 13.26
CA HIS A 53 1.62 -4.60 14.58
C HIS A 53 2.92 -4.72 15.36
N ALA A 54 4.00 -5.08 14.69
CA ALA A 54 5.36 -5.16 15.24
C ALA A 54 6.38 -5.10 14.10
N ALA A 55 7.62 -4.70 14.42
CA ALA A 55 8.75 -4.86 13.51
C ALA A 55 8.94 -6.36 13.20
N PRO A 56 9.08 -6.73 11.92
CA PRO A 56 9.21 -8.13 11.55
C PRO A 56 10.61 -8.67 11.97
N PRO A 57 10.72 -9.98 12.29
CA PRO A 57 12.02 -10.62 12.42
C PRO A 57 12.81 -10.51 11.11
N GLU A 58 14.11 -10.24 11.21
CA GLU A 58 15.01 -10.13 10.05
C GLU A 58 14.95 -11.37 9.15
N THR A 59 14.84 -12.57 9.74
CA THR A 59 14.70 -13.83 9.02
C THR A 59 13.44 -13.89 8.13
N SER A 60 12.35 -13.27 8.57
CA SER A 60 11.13 -13.16 7.77
C SER A 60 11.32 -12.20 6.59
N VAL A 61 12.00 -11.07 6.83
CA VAL A 61 12.27 -10.08 5.78
C VAL A 61 13.21 -10.64 4.72
N ARG A 62 14.23 -11.40 5.11
CA ARG A 62 15.10 -12.13 4.16
C ARG A 62 14.30 -13.11 3.29
N ARG A 63 13.40 -13.90 3.90
CA ARG A 63 12.52 -14.80 3.12
C ARG A 63 11.63 -14.03 2.15
N TRP A 64 11.10 -12.86 2.53
CA TRP A 64 10.31 -12.03 1.58
C TRP A 64 11.17 -11.57 0.39
N ALA A 65 12.40 -11.15 0.67
CA ALA A 65 13.32 -10.74 -0.39
C ALA A 65 13.68 -11.90 -1.32
N GLU A 66 13.92 -13.09 -0.78
CA GLU A 66 14.29 -14.30 -1.54
C GLU A 66 13.12 -14.88 -2.32
N ALA A 67 11.90 -14.86 -1.75
CA ALA A 67 10.70 -15.41 -2.36
C ALA A 67 10.15 -14.60 -3.55
N THR A 68 10.72 -13.44 -3.85
CA THR A 68 10.19 -12.54 -4.89
C THR A 68 11.23 -12.24 -5.96
N PRO A 69 10.82 -11.98 -7.23
CA PRO A 69 11.75 -11.60 -8.29
C PRO A 69 12.48 -10.28 -8.00
N ALA A 70 13.62 -10.05 -8.66
CA ALA A 70 14.40 -8.81 -8.49
C ALA A 70 13.62 -7.54 -8.87
N SER A 71 12.61 -7.66 -9.73
CA SER A 71 11.73 -6.58 -10.16
C SER A 71 10.61 -6.26 -9.16
N PHE A 72 10.34 -7.14 -8.19
CA PHE A 72 9.28 -6.96 -7.21
C PHE A 72 9.61 -5.87 -6.19
N ARG A 73 8.59 -5.15 -5.72
CA ARG A 73 8.77 -4.01 -4.81
C ARG A 73 7.88 -4.12 -3.58
N PHE A 74 8.45 -3.73 -2.45
CA PHE A 74 7.77 -3.65 -1.17
C PHE A 74 7.61 -2.20 -0.74
N THR A 75 6.48 -1.92 -0.11
CA THR A 75 6.31 -0.78 0.78
C THR A 75 5.99 -1.31 2.17
N CYS A 76 6.53 -0.70 3.22
CA CYS A 76 6.35 -1.17 4.59
C CYS A 76 5.70 -0.10 5.44
N LYS A 77 4.71 -0.47 6.24
CA LYS A 77 4.03 0.46 7.14
C LYS A 77 4.75 0.54 8.47
N LEU A 78 5.00 1.76 8.96
CA LEU A 78 5.60 1.96 10.28
C LEU A 78 4.76 1.32 11.39
N PRO A 79 5.42 0.75 12.41
CA PRO A 79 4.75 0.17 13.57
C PRO A 79 3.83 1.16 14.28
N ARG A 80 2.72 0.63 14.83
CA ARG A 80 1.76 1.40 15.62
C ARG A 80 2.40 2.07 16.84
N GLN A 81 3.48 1.50 17.35
CA GLN A 81 4.24 2.06 18.46
C GLN A 81 4.68 3.49 18.13
N ILE A 82 5.25 3.72 16.94
CA ILE A 82 5.73 5.03 16.50
C ILE A 82 4.56 5.99 16.23
N THR A 83 3.57 5.51 15.48
CA THR A 83 2.52 6.38 14.91
C THR A 83 1.34 6.59 15.83
N HIS A 84 0.90 5.55 16.56
CA HIS A 84 -0.36 5.54 17.33
C HIS A 84 -0.13 5.58 18.85
N VAL A 85 1.00 5.09 19.35
CA VAL A 85 1.32 5.12 20.79
C VAL A 85 2.17 6.34 21.10
N CYS A 86 3.31 6.48 20.49
CA CYS A 86 4.21 7.63 20.69
C CYS A 86 3.72 8.90 19.98
N HIS A 87 2.78 8.80 19.03
CA HIS A 87 2.33 9.96 18.23
C HIS A 87 3.51 10.74 17.64
N LEU A 88 4.50 10.02 17.10
CA LEU A 88 5.76 10.55 16.54
C LEU A 88 6.69 11.26 17.56
N ARG A 89 6.46 11.11 18.86
CA ARG A 89 7.28 11.73 19.92
C ARG A 89 8.33 10.75 20.40
N ASP A 90 9.56 11.22 20.52
CA ASP A 90 10.69 10.50 21.16
C ASP A 90 10.83 9.03 20.72
N CYS A 91 10.62 8.77 19.44
CA CYS A 91 10.56 7.42 18.85
C CYS A 91 11.75 7.12 17.92
N ALA A 92 12.89 7.80 18.11
CA ALA A 92 14.06 7.62 17.24
C ALA A 92 14.64 6.20 17.36
N ALA A 93 14.63 5.61 18.54
CA ALA A 93 15.13 4.26 18.76
C ALA A 93 14.25 3.22 18.05
N GLU A 94 12.92 3.35 18.17
CA GLU A 94 11.95 2.48 17.50
C GLU A 94 12.02 2.62 15.99
N LEU A 95 12.19 3.85 15.47
CA LEU A 95 12.36 4.10 14.05
C LEU A 95 13.63 3.40 13.52
N ASN A 96 14.77 3.59 14.21
CA ASN A 96 16.03 2.96 13.80
C ASN A 96 15.95 1.44 13.87
N SER A 97 15.35 0.88 14.92
CA SER A 97 15.13 -0.57 15.05
C SER A 97 14.28 -1.12 13.91
N PHE A 98 13.21 -0.40 13.55
CA PHE A 98 12.36 -0.80 12.42
C PHE A 98 13.10 -0.73 11.08
N LEU A 99 13.84 0.35 10.82
CA LEU A 99 14.60 0.51 9.58
C LEU A 99 15.65 -0.60 9.43
N HIS A 100 16.33 -0.95 10.53
CA HIS A 100 17.27 -2.07 10.54
C HIS A 100 16.58 -3.41 10.25
N ALA A 101 15.40 -3.65 10.83
CA ALA A 101 14.66 -4.89 10.62
C ALA A 101 14.24 -5.09 9.15
N ILE A 102 13.95 -4.02 8.40
CA ILE A 102 13.54 -4.10 6.99
C ILE A 102 14.69 -3.91 5.98
N GLU A 103 15.91 -3.66 6.46
CA GLU A 103 17.12 -3.48 5.64
C GLU A 103 17.35 -4.64 4.66
N PRO A 104 17.10 -5.93 5.00
CA PRO A 104 17.30 -7.04 4.06
C PRO A 104 16.48 -6.98 2.78
N LEU A 105 15.43 -6.14 2.69
CA LEU A 105 14.73 -5.89 1.44
C LEU A 105 15.60 -5.17 0.39
N GLY A 106 16.63 -4.46 0.84
CA GLY A 106 17.54 -3.73 -0.04
C GLY A 106 16.83 -2.86 -1.07
N GLN A 107 17.18 -3.00 -2.34
CA GLN A 107 16.57 -2.25 -3.43
C GLN A 107 15.08 -2.57 -3.69
N LYS A 108 14.56 -3.65 -3.13
CA LYS A 108 13.14 -3.98 -3.22
C LYS A 108 12.27 -3.10 -2.33
N LEU A 109 12.81 -2.54 -1.24
CA LEU A 109 12.11 -1.55 -0.42
C LEU A 109 12.03 -0.22 -1.16
N GLN A 110 10.82 0.32 -1.32
CA GLN A 110 10.64 1.56 -2.07
C GLN A 110 10.07 2.70 -1.24
N VAL A 111 9.06 2.45 -0.42
CA VAL A 111 8.42 3.49 0.38
C VAL A 111 8.12 2.97 1.77
N ILE A 112 8.27 3.83 2.77
CA ILE A 112 7.85 3.59 4.15
C ILE A 112 6.62 4.44 4.42
N LEU A 113 5.50 3.78 4.73
CA LEU A 113 4.22 4.41 5.01
C LEU A 113 4.11 4.81 6.49
N VAL A 114 3.85 6.06 6.74
CA VAL A 114 3.58 6.65 8.07
C VAL A 114 2.09 6.99 8.15
N GLN A 115 1.25 6.05 8.58
CA GLN A 115 -0.16 6.33 8.78
C GLN A 115 -0.40 6.89 10.19
N LEU A 116 -0.96 8.09 10.29
CA LEU A 116 -1.32 8.71 11.56
C LEU A 116 -2.74 8.30 12.00
N PRO A 117 -3.00 8.17 13.31
CA PRO A 117 -4.33 7.84 13.80
C PRO A 117 -5.32 9.00 13.60
N PRO A 118 -6.64 8.70 13.47
CA PRO A 118 -7.68 9.72 13.36
C PRO A 118 -7.74 10.66 14.58
N SER A 119 -7.32 10.17 15.75
CA SER A 119 -7.28 10.94 16.99
C SER A 119 -6.18 11.99 17.05
N LEU A 120 -5.10 11.84 16.27
CA LEU A 120 -3.99 12.79 16.30
C LEU A 120 -4.33 14.05 15.52
N THR A 121 -4.71 15.09 16.24
CA THR A 121 -5.02 16.40 15.67
C THR A 121 -3.75 17.21 15.34
N PRO A 122 -3.81 18.21 14.44
CA PRO A 122 -2.68 19.13 14.24
C PRO A 122 -2.29 19.94 15.47
N ILE A 123 -3.24 20.22 16.37
CA ILE A 123 -2.97 20.95 17.61
C ILE A 123 -1.97 20.17 18.46
N GLU A 124 -2.20 18.88 18.60
CA GLU A 124 -1.39 17.98 19.42
C GLU A 124 -0.12 17.49 18.72
N GLY A 125 -0.21 17.28 17.38
CA GLY A 125 0.80 16.55 16.60
C GLY A 125 1.74 17.41 15.77
N LYS A 126 1.45 18.69 15.52
CA LYS A 126 2.23 19.54 14.60
C LYS A 126 3.72 19.63 14.95
N GLN A 127 4.04 19.79 16.24
CA GLN A 127 5.45 19.88 16.66
C GLN A 127 6.13 18.51 16.58
N ALA A 128 5.43 17.44 16.99
CA ALA A 128 5.94 16.07 16.88
C ALA A 128 6.23 15.70 15.42
N LEU A 129 5.29 16.02 14.52
CA LEU A 129 5.48 15.79 13.09
C LEU A 129 6.73 16.54 12.57
N ARG A 130 6.92 17.80 12.92
CA ARG A 130 8.10 18.57 12.48
C ARG A 130 9.40 17.94 12.96
N LYS A 131 9.47 17.56 14.24
CA LYS A 131 10.65 16.92 14.82
C LYS A 131 10.91 15.55 14.16
N PHE A 132 9.87 14.79 13.96
CA PHE A 132 9.94 13.49 13.29
C PHE A 132 10.46 13.59 11.86
N LEU A 133 9.95 14.53 11.07
CA LEU A 133 10.39 14.76 9.69
C LEU A 133 11.89 15.13 9.58
N VAL A 134 12.43 15.85 10.59
CA VAL A 134 13.87 16.17 10.64
C VAL A 134 14.73 14.93 10.85
N GLN A 135 14.21 13.93 11.55
CA GLN A 135 14.93 12.70 11.91
C GLN A 135 14.88 11.63 10.80
N LEU A 136 14.00 11.78 9.81
CA LEU A 136 13.87 10.81 8.74
C LEU A 136 15.15 10.73 7.90
N PRO A 137 15.76 9.54 7.76
CA PRO A 137 16.94 9.36 6.92
C PRO A 137 16.58 9.57 5.45
N ARG A 138 17.48 10.21 4.71
CA ARG A 138 17.24 10.62 3.31
C ARG A 138 17.39 9.50 2.29
N ASP A 139 17.95 8.39 2.70
CA ASP A 139 18.15 7.21 1.87
C ASP A 139 16.85 6.41 1.66
N PHE A 140 15.82 6.72 2.45
CA PHE A 140 14.51 6.11 2.34
C PHE A 140 13.48 7.12 1.84
N ARG A 141 12.49 6.61 1.09
CA ARG A 141 11.31 7.38 0.72
C ARG A 141 10.22 7.17 1.75
N PHE A 142 9.58 8.25 2.17
CA PHE A 142 8.48 8.20 3.13
C PHE A 142 7.20 8.76 2.52
N ALA A 143 6.07 8.17 2.90
CA ALA A 143 4.74 8.66 2.58
C ALA A 143 3.92 8.79 3.86
N ILE A 144 3.23 9.92 4.06
CA ILE A 144 2.40 10.16 5.25
C ILE A 144 0.93 10.17 4.87
N GLU A 145 0.15 9.35 5.59
CA GLU A 145 -1.29 9.32 5.52
C GLU A 145 -1.92 10.01 6.72
N PHE A 146 -2.62 11.09 6.48
CA PHE A 146 -3.38 11.81 7.48
C PHE A 146 -4.82 11.30 7.57
N ARG A 147 -5.25 10.94 8.76
CA ARG A 147 -6.59 10.43 9.05
C ARG A 147 -7.51 11.45 9.74
N HIS A 148 -6.97 12.59 10.16
CA HIS A 148 -7.73 13.68 10.76
C HIS A 148 -7.80 14.88 9.82
N ALA A 149 -9.00 15.43 9.62
CA ALA A 149 -9.30 16.53 8.72
C ALA A 149 -8.44 17.77 8.89
N GLY A 150 -8.14 18.09 10.12
CA GLY A 150 -7.39 19.28 10.45
C GLY A 150 -5.99 19.34 9.81
N TRP A 151 -5.44 18.21 9.36
CA TRP A 151 -4.17 18.16 8.64
C TRP A 151 -4.28 18.62 7.18
N HIS A 152 -5.47 18.61 6.59
CA HIS A 152 -5.68 18.96 5.19
C HIS A 152 -5.65 20.48 4.98
N ARG A 153 -4.46 21.06 5.14
CA ARG A 153 -4.21 22.52 5.00
C ARG A 153 -2.92 22.79 4.24
N PRO A 154 -2.84 23.86 3.45
CA PRO A 154 -1.68 24.18 2.60
C PRO A 154 -0.34 24.23 3.34
N GLN A 155 -0.35 24.60 4.60
CA GLN A 155 0.87 24.65 5.43
C GLN A 155 1.53 23.26 5.61
N PHE A 156 0.75 22.17 5.63
CA PHE A 156 1.27 20.82 5.77
C PHE A 156 1.75 20.27 4.42
N ILE A 157 1.17 20.71 3.31
CA ILE A 157 1.71 20.43 1.97
C ILE A 157 3.13 20.97 1.89
N ARG A 158 3.33 22.28 2.14
CA ARG A 158 4.66 22.91 2.14
C ARG A 158 5.65 22.27 3.12
N LEU A 159 5.13 21.76 4.25
CA LEU A 159 5.97 21.04 5.22
C LEU A 159 6.47 19.73 4.63
N LEU A 160 5.61 18.92 4.01
CA LEU A 160 6.00 17.64 3.41
C LEU A 160 6.92 17.86 2.19
N GLU A 161 6.65 18.83 1.34
CA GLU A 161 7.52 19.22 0.23
C GLU A 161 8.94 19.54 0.70
N LYS A 162 9.07 20.36 1.76
CA LYS A 162 10.37 20.70 2.36
C LYS A 162 11.19 19.49 2.76
N TYR A 163 10.54 18.45 3.30
CA TYR A 163 11.20 17.23 3.75
C TYR A 163 11.18 16.10 2.72
N ARG A 164 10.61 16.34 1.51
CA ARG A 164 10.47 15.34 0.43
C ARG A 164 9.71 14.09 0.88
N VAL A 165 8.62 14.29 1.59
CA VAL A 165 7.73 13.22 2.06
C VAL A 165 6.44 13.26 1.26
N CYS A 166 6.02 12.12 0.75
CA CYS A 166 4.81 12.00 -0.05
C CYS A 166 3.56 12.17 0.80
N TRP A 167 2.61 12.98 0.32
CA TRP A 167 1.25 13.01 0.83
C TRP A 167 0.47 11.83 0.26
N VAL A 168 0.01 10.92 1.13
CA VAL A 168 -0.79 9.77 0.69
C VAL A 168 -2.20 10.20 0.29
N TRP A 169 -2.61 9.82 -0.90
CA TRP A 169 -4.00 9.91 -1.32
C TRP A 169 -4.74 8.67 -0.79
N ALA A 170 -5.68 8.86 0.12
CA ALA A 170 -6.40 7.76 0.74
C ALA A 170 -7.90 7.86 0.45
N ASP A 171 -8.47 6.79 -0.13
CA ASP A 171 -9.90 6.59 -0.21
C ASP A 171 -10.35 5.79 1.00
N THR A 172 -10.87 6.48 2.00
CA THR A 172 -11.35 5.89 3.24
C THR A 172 -12.48 6.73 3.83
N THR A 173 -13.51 6.10 4.34
CA THR A 173 -14.75 6.72 4.77
C THR A 173 -14.63 7.84 5.79
N PRO A 174 -13.79 7.77 6.83
CA PRO A 174 -13.69 8.89 7.76
C PRO A 174 -13.27 10.21 7.10
N LEU A 175 -12.54 10.14 5.98
CA LEU A 175 -12.15 11.31 5.21
C LEU A 175 -13.25 11.76 4.23
N ASN A 176 -13.95 10.80 3.60
CA ASN A 176 -14.97 11.08 2.58
C ASN A 176 -16.27 11.64 3.16
N GLU A 177 -16.77 11.11 4.29
CA GLU A 177 -18.02 11.54 4.92
C GLU A 177 -17.97 12.93 5.54
N ARG A 178 -16.79 13.41 5.88
CA ARG A 178 -16.62 14.68 6.57
C ARG A 178 -16.34 15.87 5.67
N ASN A 179 -16.56 15.77 4.35
CA ASN A 179 -16.22 16.80 3.37
C ASN A 179 -14.76 17.32 3.53
N LEU A 180 -13.83 16.42 3.72
CA LEU A 180 -12.48 16.71 4.15
C LEU A 180 -11.44 16.79 3.05
N ALA A 181 -11.86 17.01 1.83
CA ALA A 181 -10.95 17.47 0.80
C ALA A 181 -10.97 19.01 0.77
N PRO A 182 -10.23 19.70 1.65
CA PRO A 182 -10.16 21.15 1.61
C PRO A 182 -9.33 21.64 0.43
N PHE A 183 -8.90 20.73 -0.45
CA PHE A 183 -8.12 21.02 -1.62
C PHE A 183 -8.97 20.81 -2.86
N GLU A 184 -9.04 21.82 -3.70
CA GLU A 184 -9.56 21.71 -5.05
C GLU A 184 -8.70 20.78 -5.92
N PHE A 185 -7.47 20.53 -5.50
CA PHE A 185 -6.48 19.63 -6.11
C PHE A 185 -5.87 18.68 -5.08
N LEU A 186 -5.43 17.52 -5.53
CA LEU A 186 -4.74 16.54 -4.68
C LEU A 186 -3.29 16.96 -4.46
N PRO A 187 -2.77 16.93 -3.22
CA PRO A 187 -1.39 17.30 -2.95
C PRO A 187 -0.41 16.35 -3.63
N CYS A 188 0.54 16.92 -4.39
CA CYS A 188 1.68 16.18 -4.95
C CYS A 188 2.94 16.79 -4.33
N THR A 189 3.47 16.18 -3.28
CA THR A 189 4.57 16.73 -2.47
C THR A 189 5.94 16.12 -2.77
N THR A 190 5.98 15.17 -3.71
CA THR A 190 7.19 14.45 -4.12
C THR A 190 7.14 14.12 -5.62
N ASP A 191 8.23 13.54 -6.14
CA ASP A 191 8.31 12.99 -7.48
C ASP A 191 7.63 11.61 -7.64
N PHE A 192 6.84 11.19 -6.66
CA PHE A 192 6.02 9.98 -6.72
C PHE A 192 4.67 10.18 -6.04
N LEU A 193 3.68 9.41 -6.46
CA LEU A 193 2.36 9.35 -5.84
C LEU A 193 2.22 8.06 -5.03
N TYR A 194 1.45 8.14 -3.95
CA TYR A 194 1.06 6.99 -3.13
C TYR A 194 -0.45 7.01 -2.89
N LEU A 195 -1.16 6.03 -3.44
CA LEU A 195 -2.60 5.89 -3.33
C LEU A 195 -2.96 4.66 -2.49
N ARG A 196 -3.90 4.82 -1.57
CA ARG A 196 -4.50 3.71 -0.82
C ARG A 196 -6.01 3.69 -1.01
N LEU A 197 -6.53 2.63 -1.59
CA LEU A 197 -7.95 2.35 -1.76
C LEU A 197 -8.39 1.44 -0.60
N LEU A 198 -8.88 2.02 0.47
CA LEU A 198 -9.15 1.30 1.73
C LEU A 198 -10.64 1.09 1.99
N GLY A 199 -11.49 1.93 1.37
CA GLY A 199 -12.93 1.85 1.54
C GLY A 199 -13.42 2.23 2.94
N ASP A 200 -14.62 1.81 3.23
CA ASP A 200 -15.29 2.09 4.49
C ASP A 200 -15.04 0.99 5.53
N TYR A 201 -14.53 1.37 6.68
CA TYR A 201 -14.41 0.44 7.80
C TYR A 201 -15.76 0.01 8.38
N ALA A 202 -16.85 0.75 8.12
CA ALA A 202 -18.19 0.34 8.49
C ALA A 202 -18.67 -0.88 7.70
N THR A 203 -18.15 -1.05 6.46
CA THR A 203 -18.44 -2.22 5.63
C THR A 203 -17.79 -3.53 6.10
N LYS A 204 -17.08 -3.49 7.24
CA LYS A 204 -16.63 -4.72 7.93
C LYS A 204 -17.78 -5.58 8.46
N TYR A 205 -18.97 -4.98 8.57
CA TYR A 205 -20.12 -5.63 9.16
C TYR A 205 -21.21 -5.80 8.12
N ASP A 206 -21.79 -6.97 8.04
CA ASP A 206 -23.02 -7.23 7.31
C ASP A 206 -24.21 -6.51 7.95
N VAL A 207 -25.35 -6.50 7.23
CA VAL A 207 -26.59 -5.86 7.67
C VAL A 207 -27.08 -6.38 9.03
N ASP A 208 -26.71 -7.61 9.40
CA ASP A 208 -27.00 -8.25 10.68
C ASP A 208 -25.98 -7.93 11.79
N GLY A 209 -24.98 -7.10 11.50
CA GLY A 209 -23.90 -6.74 12.44
C GLY A 209 -22.79 -7.79 12.57
N SER A 210 -22.83 -8.88 11.81
CA SER A 210 -21.73 -9.84 11.74
C SER A 210 -20.56 -9.28 10.95
N HIS A 211 -19.33 -9.69 11.28
CA HIS A 211 -18.17 -9.35 10.46
C HIS A 211 -18.33 -9.95 9.07
N VAL A 212 -18.11 -9.13 7.99
CA VAL A 212 -17.90 -9.67 6.65
C VAL A 212 -16.66 -10.54 6.70
N HIS A 213 -16.86 -11.84 6.73
CA HIS A 213 -15.80 -12.80 7.02
C HIS A 213 -15.07 -13.30 5.78
N ARG A 214 -15.51 -12.94 4.56
CA ARG A 214 -14.96 -13.52 3.33
C ARG A 214 -14.60 -12.47 2.28
N TYR A 215 -13.32 -12.27 2.09
CA TYR A 215 -12.75 -11.42 1.06
C TYR A 215 -12.35 -12.26 -0.17
N GLU A 216 -13.31 -13.00 -0.73
CA GLU A 216 -13.08 -13.96 -1.83
C GLU A 216 -13.68 -13.52 -3.16
N LYS A 217 -14.45 -12.43 -3.16
CA LYS A 217 -15.08 -11.85 -4.35
C LYS A 217 -15.40 -10.38 -4.12
N LEU A 218 -15.71 -9.66 -5.19
CA LEU A 218 -16.28 -8.32 -5.07
C LEU A 218 -17.65 -8.39 -4.38
N LEU A 219 -17.82 -7.67 -3.30
CA LEU A 219 -19.08 -7.55 -2.56
C LEU A 219 -19.87 -6.33 -3.05
N TRP A 220 -19.16 -5.28 -3.45
CA TRP A 220 -19.72 -4.05 -4.04
C TRP A 220 -18.76 -3.51 -5.08
N LYS A 221 -19.28 -2.80 -6.10
CA LYS A 221 -18.47 -2.21 -7.16
C LYS A 221 -18.44 -0.70 -6.99
N ARG A 222 -17.26 -0.13 -6.82
CA ARG A 222 -17.03 1.31 -6.70
C ARG A 222 -16.55 1.91 -8.01
N GLU A 223 -17.33 1.71 -9.10
CA GLU A 223 -16.96 2.13 -10.46
C GLU A 223 -16.58 3.60 -10.52
N ALA A 224 -17.45 4.48 -10.00
CA ALA A 224 -17.22 5.93 -10.02
C ALA A 224 -15.97 6.34 -9.23
N ALA A 225 -15.66 5.65 -8.12
CA ALA A 225 -14.46 5.92 -7.34
C ALA A 225 -13.21 5.49 -8.10
N LEU A 226 -13.19 4.28 -8.68
CA LEU A 226 -12.05 3.81 -9.48
C LEU A 226 -11.82 4.70 -10.71
N GLU A 227 -12.89 5.11 -11.41
CA GLU A 227 -12.79 6.04 -12.53
C GLU A 227 -12.19 7.38 -12.08
N SER A 228 -12.73 7.96 -11.01
CA SER A 228 -12.21 9.21 -10.44
C SER A 228 -10.73 9.11 -10.08
N TRP A 229 -10.29 8.02 -9.46
CA TRP A 229 -8.89 7.82 -9.08
C TRP A 229 -7.99 7.62 -10.30
N SER A 230 -8.43 6.88 -11.31
CA SER A 230 -7.67 6.73 -12.56
C SER A 230 -7.45 8.06 -13.27
N LEU A 231 -8.48 8.90 -13.39
CA LEU A 231 -8.38 10.24 -13.97
C LEU A 231 -7.42 11.15 -13.19
N LYS A 232 -7.45 11.08 -11.84
CA LYS A 232 -6.54 11.84 -10.97
C LYS A 232 -5.10 11.38 -11.17
N ILE A 233 -4.85 10.08 -11.24
CA ILE A 233 -3.53 9.52 -11.54
C ILE A 233 -3.06 10.01 -12.92
N HIS A 234 -3.88 9.87 -13.98
CA HIS A 234 -3.50 10.31 -15.32
C HIS A 234 -3.15 11.80 -15.36
N ARG A 235 -3.89 12.63 -14.65
CA ARG A 235 -3.65 14.08 -14.59
C ARG A 235 -2.28 14.42 -14.00
N HIS A 236 -1.85 13.71 -12.96
CA HIS A 236 -0.59 13.99 -12.27
C HIS A 236 0.58 13.14 -12.77
N PHE A 237 0.31 12.14 -13.60
CA PHE A 237 1.32 11.20 -14.07
C PHE A 237 2.50 11.86 -14.80
N PRO A 238 2.33 12.91 -15.62
CA PRO A 238 3.45 13.60 -16.26
C PRO A 238 4.45 14.24 -15.29
N ASP A 239 3.98 14.60 -14.10
CA ASP A 239 4.73 15.36 -13.10
C ASP A 239 5.51 14.46 -12.14
N VAL A 240 5.33 13.12 -12.23
CA VAL A 240 5.92 12.17 -11.28
C VAL A 240 6.70 11.06 -11.98
N ARG A 241 7.66 10.48 -11.25
CA ARG A 241 8.48 9.37 -11.73
C ARG A 241 7.86 8.01 -11.49
N SER A 242 6.99 7.89 -10.47
CA SER A 242 6.33 6.63 -10.16
C SER A 242 5.02 6.84 -9.41
N VAL A 243 4.13 5.85 -9.54
CA VAL A 243 2.86 5.77 -8.81
C VAL A 243 2.81 4.43 -8.08
N TRP A 244 2.50 4.49 -6.79
CA TRP A 244 2.30 3.36 -5.91
C TRP A 244 0.84 3.33 -5.50
N ALA A 245 0.09 2.31 -5.91
CA ALA A 245 -1.34 2.21 -5.63
C ALA A 245 -1.66 0.86 -4.97
N PHE A 246 -2.26 0.91 -3.80
CA PHE A 246 -2.55 -0.28 -3.02
C PHE A 246 -4.03 -0.35 -2.64
N ALA A 247 -4.64 -1.52 -2.89
CA ALA A 247 -6.03 -1.78 -2.53
C ALA A 247 -6.12 -2.67 -1.27
N GLY A 248 -6.97 -2.27 -0.34
CA GLY A 248 -7.41 -3.11 0.75
C GLY A 248 -8.69 -3.87 0.38
N ASN A 249 -8.90 -5.04 0.99
CA ASN A 249 -10.12 -5.82 0.75
C ASN A 249 -11.41 -5.05 1.06
N HIS A 250 -11.36 -4.14 2.03
CA HIS A 250 -12.53 -3.34 2.43
C HIS A 250 -12.98 -2.33 1.38
N PHE A 251 -12.20 -2.08 0.33
CA PHE A 251 -12.60 -1.14 -0.72
C PHE A 251 -13.76 -1.68 -1.55
N GLU A 252 -13.66 -2.92 -2.04
CA GLU A 252 -14.69 -3.58 -2.87
C GLU A 252 -15.01 -5.03 -2.44
N GLY A 253 -14.32 -5.58 -1.43
CA GLY A 253 -14.48 -6.97 -0.95
C GLY A 253 -13.36 -7.90 -1.37
N PHE A 254 -12.65 -7.65 -2.47
CA PHE A 254 -11.57 -8.50 -2.99
C PHE A 254 -10.48 -7.67 -3.65
N ALA A 255 -9.39 -7.42 -2.92
CA ALA A 255 -8.33 -6.53 -3.38
C ALA A 255 -7.66 -6.96 -4.70
N PRO A 256 -7.41 -8.25 -5.01
CA PRO A 256 -6.84 -8.64 -6.29
C PRO A 256 -7.63 -8.13 -7.50
N GLU A 257 -8.95 -8.32 -7.49
CA GLU A 257 -9.82 -7.85 -8.58
C GLU A 257 -9.93 -6.32 -8.62
N THR A 258 -9.95 -5.65 -7.45
CA THR A 258 -9.88 -4.18 -7.39
C THR A 258 -8.60 -3.66 -8.06
N CYS A 259 -7.44 -4.28 -7.79
CA CYS A 259 -6.17 -3.92 -8.42
C CYS A 259 -6.22 -4.11 -9.94
N GLN A 260 -6.76 -5.23 -10.42
CA GLN A 260 -6.94 -5.50 -11.85
C GLN A 260 -7.82 -4.44 -12.52
N ARG A 261 -8.96 -4.11 -11.90
CA ARG A 261 -9.90 -3.10 -12.41
C ARG A 261 -9.29 -1.69 -12.44
N LEU A 262 -8.46 -1.33 -11.46
CA LEU A 262 -7.69 -0.08 -11.50
C LEU A 262 -6.67 -0.08 -12.64
N ALA A 263 -5.93 -1.19 -12.83
CA ALA A 263 -4.96 -1.32 -13.90
C ALA A 263 -5.60 -1.14 -15.29
N GLN A 264 -6.74 -1.79 -15.54
CA GLN A 264 -7.50 -1.66 -16.78
C GLN A 264 -7.89 -0.21 -17.06
N ARG A 265 -8.34 0.55 -16.05
CA ARG A 265 -8.65 1.99 -16.20
C ARG A 265 -7.42 2.85 -16.45
N LEU A 266 -6.27 2.39 -16.00
CA LEU A 266 -4.98 3.03 -16.29
C LEU A 266 -4.37 2.60 -17.63
N GLY A 267 -5.08 1.75 -18.40
CA GLY A 267 -4.72 1.36 -19.74
C GLY A 267 -3.70 0.24 -19.84
N PHE A 268 -3.63 -0.64 -18.83
CA PHE A 268 -2.82 -1.87 -18.90
C PHE A 268 -3.50 -3.04 -18.21
N ASP A 269 -3.13 -4.25 -18.63
CA ASP A 269 -3.65 -5.48 -18.04
C ASP A 269 -2.79 -5.93 -16.87
N LEU A 270 -3.47 -6.33 -15.81
CA LEU A 270 -2.91 -7.05 -14.68
C LEU A 270 -3.65 -8.38 -14.63
N ALA A 271 -2.96 -9.43 -15.06
CA ALA A 271 -3.55 -10.76 -15.07
C ALA A 271 -3.85 -11.24 -13.64
N LEU A 272 -4.93 -11.99 -13.48
CA LEU A 272 -5.19 -12.76 -12.25
C LEU A 272 -5.11 -14.25 -12.60
N PRO A 273 -4.83 -15.14 -11.63
CA PRO A 273 -4.83 -16.56 -11.87
C PRO A 273 -6.20 -17.03 -12.39
N SER A 274 -6.20 -17.89 -13.41
CA SER A 274 -7.43 -18.55 -13.85
C SER A 274 -7.82 -19.61 -12.83
N GLN A 275 -9.10 -19.72 -12.50
CA GLN A 275 -9.62 -20.72 -11.54
C GLN A 275 -9.34 -22.18 -11.95
N SER A 276 -8.84 -22.41 -13.18
CA SER A 276 -8.52 -23.72 -13.75
C SER A 276 -7.02 -24.03 -13.77
N GLN A 277 -6.17 -23.31 -13.00
CA GLN A 277 -4.74 -23.63 -13.00
C GLN A 277 -4.47 -24.97 -12.31
N GLU A 278 -3.75 -25.84 -13.05
CA GLU A 278 -3.18 -27.11 -12.58
C GLU A 278 -2.28 -26.88 -11.36
N ALA A 279 -2.13 -27.95 -10.54
CA ALA A 279 -1.37 -27.94 -9.30
C ALA A 279 -0.05 -27.16 -9.38
N PHE A 280 0.22 -26.35 -8.38
CA PHE A 280 1.47 -25.59 -8.26
C PHE A 280 2.66 -26.54 -8.19
N SER A 281 3.58 -26.46 -9.16
CA SER A 281 4.85 -27.19 -9.13
C SER A 281 6.01 -26.21 -8.90
N PRO A 282 6.69 -26.26 -7.74
CA PRO A 282 7.80 -25.36 -7.41
C PRO A 282 9.01 -25.50 -8.36
N ASP A 283 9.21 -26.66 -8.94
CA ASP A 283 10.42 -26.98 -9.71
C ASP A 283 10.39 -26.56 -11.17
N THR A 284 9.22 -26.31 -11.75
CA THR A 284 9.12 -26.12 -13.21
C THR A 284 9.41 -24.69 -13.66
N ARG A 285 9.40 -23.70 -12.76
CA ARG A 285 9.52 -22.28 -13.14
C ARG A 285 10.85 -21.61 -12.82
N SER A 286 11.71 -22.21 -12.02
CA SER A 286 13.10 -21.76 -11.83
C SER A 286 13.98 -21.94 -13.08
N GLN A 287 13.57 -22.78 -14.03
CA GLN A 287 14.31 -23.05 -15.28
C GLN A 287 13.96 -22.10 -16.44
N LEU A 288 12.85 -21.34 -16.37
CA LEU A 288 12.45 -20.43 -17.46
C LEU A 288 13.12 -19.05 -17.43
N ASN A 289 13.87 -18.71 -16.36
CA ASN A 289 14.59 -17.45 -16.24
C ASN A 289 16.10 -17.54 -16.53
N LEU A 290 16.60 -18.64 -17.08
CA LEU A 290 18.01 -18.82 -17.47
C LEU A 290 18.23 -18.92 -19.00
N GLY A 291 17.24 -18.54 -19.78
CA GLY A 291 17.32 -18.57 -21.24
C GLY A 291 17.12 -17.19 -21.88
N LEU A 292 18.25 -16.56 -22.28
CA LEU A 292 18.44 -15.40 -23.18
C LEU A 292 18.30 -14.02 -22.57
#